data_a6573c31ecc512e9d98626b0ed336132
#
_entry.id   a6573c31ecc512e9d98626b0ed336132
#
_cell.length_a   1.000
_cell.length_b   1.000
_cell.length_c   1.000
_cell.angle_alpha   90.00
_cell.angle_beta   90.00
_cell.angle_gamma   90.00
#
_symmetry.space_group_name_H-M   'P 1'
#
loop_
_entity.id
_entity.type
_entity.pdbx_description
1 polymer ?
#
loop_
_entity_poly.entity_id
_entity_poly.type
_entity_poly.pdbx_seq_one_letter_code
_entity_poly.pdbx_strand_id
1 'polypeptide(L)'
;GVGEVDMINNNIKSPYSDQFSLGMRNKLGDWNTSVTLARILQYNGIVGTLGNRYPNGAFYNYGTFTNQWGGAGVPGIGSLILFDNGKTTYNTQVLLSAEKPYTRESGWGMTIAYTHTHATQNRLYSDGYAFDLPRIKDYPFQLSSAAPQHRLVVTGSVDAPWGITVAGKLVLETPTPVSAISCCYLYPNSVGVQHETSAAWPVVGVPKGSKFLIGGPIFGYRDVDLQASKNFDLGRGIVLQLRVDALNVFNFKNYADTIDYYNGSYQPQYNKVGNIMGVPRTYKITADMKF
;
A
#
# COMPACT_ATOMS: atom_id res chain seq x y z
N GLY A 1 35.26 6.94 12.89
CA GLY A 1 34.32 6.85 11.75
C GLY A 1 33.93 8.25 11.34
N VAL A 2 33.97 8.52 10.07
CA VAL A 2 33.54 9.81 9.52
C VAL A 2 32.01 9.82 9.56
N GLY A 3 31.40 10.82 10.19
CA GLY A 3 29.95 10.88 10.38
C GLY A 3 29.19 11.18 9.08
N GLU A 4 27.90 10.95 9.10
CA GLU A 4 26.96 11.40 8.09
C GLU A 4 26.36 12.73 8.53
N VAL A 5 26.18 13.64 7.59
CA VAL A 5 25.55 14.94 7.80
C VAL A 5 24.35 15.09 6.90
N ASP A 6 23.22 15.37 7.51
CA ASP A 6 21.96 15.65 6.84
C ASP A 6 21.76 17.17 6.74
N MET A 7 21.50 17.65 5.55
CA MET A 7 21.23 19.06 5.27
C MET A 7 19.93 19.23 4.50
N ILE A 8 19.25 20.33 4.73
CA ILE A 8 18.04 20.71 3.99
C ILE A 8 18.40 21.87 3.06
N ASN A 9 17.99 21.79 1.79
CA ASN A 9 18.16 22.88 0.85
C ASN A 9 17.42 24.14 1.36
N ASN A 10 18.12 25.27 1.41
CA ASN A 10 17.55 26.54 1.90
C ASN A 10 16.33 27.03 1.08
N ASN A 11 16.22 26.60 -0.17
CA ASN A 11 15.12 26.99 -1.07
C ASN A 11 14.01 25.92 -1.16
N ILE A 12 13.91 25.04 -0.17
CA ILE A 12 12.92 23.97 -0.17
C ILE A 12 11.50 24.54 -0.18
N LYS A 13 10.66 23.99 -1.03
CA LYS A 13 9.24 24.37 -1.15
C LYS A 13 8.39 23.40 -0.39
N SER A 14 7.29 23.87 0.18
CA SER A 14 6.31 22.99 0.81
C SER A 14 5.75 21.98 -0.21
N PRO A 15 5.66 20.71 0.13
CA PRO A 15 4.89 19.76 -0.65
C PRO A 15 3.41 20.19 -0.73
N TYR A 16 2.78 19.98 -1.88
CA TYR A 16 1.36 20.26 -2.07
C TYR A 16 0.71 19.22 -2.97
N SER A 17 -0.61 19.19 -2.98
CA SER A 17 -1.38 18.34 -3.88
C SER A 17 -2.57 19.06 -4.47
N ASP A 18 -2.79 18.85 -5.77
CA ASP A 18 -4.02 19.22 -6.46
C ASP A 18 -4.92 18.00 -6.54
N GLN A 19 -6.20 18.16 -6.19
CA GLN A 19 -7.16 17.08 -6.15
C GLN A 19 -8.40 17.47 -6.95
N PHE A 20 -8.77 16.62 -7.90
CA PHE A 20 -9.94 16.77 -8.75
C PHE A 20 -10.82 15.54 -8.61
N SER A 21 -12.13 15.73 -8.51
CA SER A 21 -13.06 14.62 -8.53
C SER A 21 -14.35 15.00 -9.27
N LEU A 22 -14.89 14.01 -9.97
CA LEU A 22 -16.19 14.08 -10.62
C LEU A 22 -16.94 12.81 -10.26
N GLY A 23 -18.16 12.95 -9.76
CA GLY A 23 -18.96 11.82 -9.36
C GLY A 23 -20.42 11.96 -9.74
N MET A 24 -21.06 10.81 -9.92
CA MET A 24 -22.48 10.69 -10.14
C MET A 24 -23.06 9.70 -9.14
N ARG A 25 -24.24 10.01 -8.64
CA ARG A 25 -25.04 9.14 -7.78
C ARG A 25 -26.40 8.90 -8.40
N ASN A 26 -26.83 7.65 -8.35
CA ASN A 26 -28.14 7.24 -8.86
C ASN A 26 -28.83 6.31 -7.87
N LYS A 27 -30.16 6.30 -7.95
CA LYS A 27 -31.00 5.30 -7.27
C LYS A 27 -31.58 4.36 -8.33
N LEU A 28 -31.27 3.07 -8.22
CA LEU A 28 -31.77 2.02 -9.13
C LEU A 28 -32.59 1.03 -8.30
N GLY A 29 -33.92 1.22 -8.29
CA GLY A 29 -34.80 0.50 -7.38
C GLY A 29 -34.41 0.78 -5.92
N ASP A 30 -34.09 -0.26 -5.17
CA ASP A 30 -33.67 -0.16 -3.77
C ASP A 30 -32.16 0.11 -3.57
N TRP A 31 -31.41 0.22 -4.67
CA TRP A 31 -29.97 0.42 -4.63
C TRP A 31 -29.59 1.87 -4.84
N ASN A 32 -28.76 2.39 -3.95
CA ASN A 32 -28.04 3.64 -4.14
C ASN A 32 -26.70 3.31 -4.82
N THR A 33 -26.41 3.88 -5.94
CA THR A 33 -25.18 3.62 -6.70
C THR A 33 -24.38 4.88 -6.87
N SER A 34 -23.07 4.76 -6.93
CA SER A 34 -22.20 5.88 -7.25
C SER A 34 -21.02 5.45 -8.12
N VAL A 35 -20.59 6.39 -8.97
CA VAL A 35 -19.35 6.34 -9.74
C VAL A 35 -18.60 7.63 -9.45
N THR A 36 -17.33 7.54 -9.07
CA THR A 36 -16.48 8.71 -8.87
C THR A 36 -15.15 8.49 -9.59
N LEU A 37 -14.74 9.47 -10.37
CA LEU A 37 -13.40 9.59 -10.92
C LEU A 37 -12.64 10.59 -10.07
N ALA A 38 -11.45 10.23 -9.61
CA ALA A 38 -10.59 11.12 -8.85
C ALA A 38 -9.18 11.16 -9.43
N ARG A 39 -8.59 12.34 -9.42
CA ARG A 39 -7.21 12.57 -9.83
C ARG A 39 -6.49 13.36 -8.73
N ILE A 40 -5.39 12.83 -8.22
CA ILE A 40 -4.57 13.45 -7.20
C ILE A 40 -3.15 13.60 -7.76
N LEU A 41 -2.65 14.82 -7.77
CA LEU A 41 -1.33 15.18 -8.26
C LEU A 41 -0.54 15.75 -7.09
N GLN A 42 0.52 15.07 -6.67
CA GLN A 42 1.38 15.51 -5.57
C GLN A 42 2.71 15.99 -6.11
N TYR A 43 3.16 17.13 -5.64
CA TYR A 43 4.36 17.81 -6.09
C TYR A 43 5.25 18.21 -4.92
N ASN A 44 6.51 18.49 -5.22
CA ASN A 44 7.51 18.99 -4.28
C ASN A 44 7.75 18.06 -3.07
N GLY A 45 7.46 16.77 -3.19
CA GLY A 45 7.80 15.83 -2.12
C GLY A 45 9.31 15.88 -1.83
N ILE A 46 9.65 15.80 -0.56
CA ILE A 46 11.03 15.96 -0.08
C ILE A 46 11.70 14.60 -0.09
N VAL A 47 12.93 14.55 -0.63
CA VAL A 47 13.73 13.33 -0.71
C VAL A 47 15.19 13.67 -0.42
N GLY A 48 15.85 12.83 0.37
CA GLY A 48 17.30 12.90 0.60
C GLY A 48 18.06 12.30 -0.59
N THR A 49 19.00 13.03 -1.12
CA THR A 49 19.93 12.60 -2.18
C THR A 49 21.36 12.76 -1.67
N LEU A 50 22.32 12.09 -2.35
CA LEU A 50 23.72 12.32 -2.02
C LEU A 50 24.16 13.70 -2.54
N GLY A 51 24.50 14.61 -1.62
CA GLY A 51 24.77 16.02 -1.91
C GLY A 51 26.20 16.31 -2.36
N ASN A 52 27.12 15.37 -2.20
CA ASN A 52 28.54 15.55 -2.56
C ASN A 52 28.82 15.18 -4.04
N ARG A 53 27.99 15.72 -4.96
CA ARG A 53 28.08 15.51 -6.40
C ARG A 53 28.19 16.82 -7.18
N TYR A 54 28.87 16.76 -8.29
CA TYR A 54 28.78 17.79 -9.32
C TYR A 54 27.44 17.72 -10.07
N PRO A 55 27.06 18.78 -10.79
CA PRO A 55 25.83 18.77 -11.59
C PRO A 55 25.77 17.66 -12.67
N ASN A 56 26.92 17.15 -13.12
CA ASN A 56 27.01 16.03 -14.03
C ASN A 56 26.83 14.65 -13.36
N GLY A 57 26.66 14.63 -12.04
CA GLY A 57 26.42 13.42 -11.25
C GLY A 57 27.70 12.77 -10.70
N ALA A 58 28.88 13.19 -11.11
CA ALA A 58 30.12 12.68 -10.55
C ALA A 58 30.28 13.15 -9.09
N PHE A 59 30.83 12.28 -8.24
CA PHE A 59 31.18 12.68 -6.88
C PHE A 59 32.38 13.61 -6.85
N TYR A 60 32.41 14.52 -5.88
CA TYR A 60 33.61 15.28 -5.58
C TYR A 60 34.77 14.34 -5.27
N ASN A 61 35.92 14.64 -5.78
CA ASN A 61 37.13 13.87 -5.50
C ASN A 61 37.97 14.58 -4.44
N TYR A 62 37.85 14.12 -3.20
CA TYR A 62 38.64 14.62 -2.07
C TYR A 62 39.70 13.61 -1.59
N GLY A 63 40.32 12.89 -2.51
CA GLY A 63 41.37 11.92 -2.18
C GLY A 63 40.82 10.58 -1.64
N THR A 64 41.38 10.12 -0.54
CA THR A 64 41.06 8.80 0.03
C THR A 64 39.76 8.74 0.85
N PHE A 65 39.02 9.84 0.99
CA PHE A 65 37.75 9.82 1.69
C PHE A 65 36.68 9.12 0.84
N THR A 66 36.24 7.99 1.32
CA THR A 66 35.10 7.26 0.76
C THR A 66 33.95 7.32 1.76
N ASN A 67 32.75 7.60 1.28
CA ASN A 67 31.56 7.45 2.12
C ASN A 67 31.10 5.99 2.15
N GLN A 68 30.19 5.67 3.03
CA GLN A 68 29.63 4.33 3.17
C GLN A 68 28.88 3.85 1.92
N TRP A 69 28.54 4.75 1.01
CA TRP A 69 27.80 4.47 -0.23
C TRP A 69 28.74 4.29 -1.45
N GLY A 70 30.03 4.17 -1.22
CA GLY A 70 31.03 3.89 -2.25
C GLY A 70 31.47 5.10 -3.09
N GLY A 71 30.96 6.30 -2.79
CA GLY A 71 31.39 7.54 -3.42
C GLY A 71 32.45 8.27 -2.62
N ALA A 72 33.02 9.36 -3.17
CA ALA A 72 33.92 10.23 -2.45
C ALA A 72 33.19 10.99 -1.36
N GLY A 73 33.67 10.90 -0.12
CA GLY A 73 33.18 11.69 1.00
C GLY A 73 33.69 13.14 0.94
N VAL A 74 33.12 13.98 1.78
CA VAL A 74 33.63 15.32 2.05
C VAL A 74 34.63 15.25 3.20
N PRO A 75 35.79 15.91 3.14
CA PRO A 75 36.75 15.91 4.23
C PRO A 75 36.08 16.33 5.55
N GLY A 76 36.22 15.48 6.56
CA GLY A 76 35.64 15.72 7.90
C GLY A 76 34.15 15.38 8.05
N ILE A 77 33.41 15.09 6.96
CA ILE A 77 31.95 14.83 6.97
C ILE A 77 31.71 13.50 6.30
N GLY A 78 32.29 12.62 5.91
CA GLY A 78 31.94 11.33 5.27
C GLY A 78 30.85 11.43 4.22
N SER A 79 29.62 11.16 4.61
CA SER A 79 28.45 11.26 3.73
C SER A 79 27.72 12.58 3.92
N LEU A 80 27.34 13.22 2.83
CA LEU A 80 26.43 14.37 2.85
C LEU A 80 25.10 13.97 2.21
N ILE A 81 24.03 13.99 2.99
CA ILE A 81 22.66 13.81 2.53
C ILE A 81 22.02 15.18 2.38
N LEU A 82 21.54 15.48 1.19
CA LEU A 82 20.84 16.73 0.90
C LEU A 82 19.36 16.47 0.67
N PHE A 83 18.51 16.97 1.55
CA PHE A 83 17.07 16.93 1.39
C PHE A 83 16.61 18.08 0.48
N ASP A 84 15.93 17.74 -0.58
CA ASP A 84 15.43 18.66 -1.59
C ASP A 84 14.08 18.21 -2.14
N ASN A 85 13.42 19.11 -2.88
CA ASN A 85 12.19 18.80 -3.57
C ASN A 85 12.45 18.01 -4.85
N GLY A 86 11.46 17.20 -5.25
CA GLY A 86 11.52 16.51 -6.54
C GLY A 86 10.63 15.30 -6.63
N LYS A 87 10.18 14.73 -5.52
CA LYS A 87 9.22 13.63 -5.55
C LYS A 87 7.88 14.12 -6.09
N THR A 88 7.39 13.41 -7.09
CA THR A 88 6.09 13.66 -7.70
C THR A 88 5.32 12.36 -7.73
N THR A 89 4.04 12.40 -7.38
CA THR A 89 3.15 11.24 -7.42
C THR A 89 1.88 11.61 -8.14
N TYR A 90 1.44 10.78 -9.07
CA TYR A 90 0.18 10.89 -9.78
C TYR A 90 -0.70 9.70 -9.44
N ASN A 91 -1.91 9.97 -9.00
CA ASN A 91 -2.87 8.94 -8.65
C ASN A 91 -4.20 9.21 -9.38
N THR A 92 -4.67 8.22 -10.10
CA THR A 92 -5.98 8.23 -10.75
C THR A 92 -6.80 7.09 -10.19
N GLN A 93 -8.02 7.38 -9.75
CA GLN A 93 -8.90 6.40 -9.15
C GLN A 93 -10.26 6.39 -9.82
N VAL A 94 -10.81 5.18 -9.95
CA VAL A 94 -12.23 4.95 -10.26
C VAL A 94 -12.81 4.25 -9.04
N LEU A 95 -13.81 4.90 -8.44
CA LEU A 95 -14.53 4.35 -7.29
C LEU A 95 -15.97 4.05 -7.71
N LEU A 96 -16.38 2.81 -7.49
CA LEU A 96 -17.74 2.35 -7.75
C LEU A 96 -18.34 1.90 -6.42
N SER A 97 -19.57 2.28 -6.15
CA SER A 97 -20.31 1.72 -5.03
C SER A 97 -21.73 1.40 -5.37
N ALA A 98 -22.26 0.37 -4.74
CA ALA A 98 -23.67 0.03 -4.74
C ALA A 98 -24.07 -0.36 -3.32
N GLU A 99 -25.11 0.26 -2.82
CA GLU A 99 -25.64 0.03 -1.47
C GLU A 99 -27.13 -0.23 -1.54
N LYS A 100 -27.55 -1.36 -1.02
CA LYS A 100 -28.93 -1.63 -0.66
C LYS A 100 -29.07 -1.46 0.86
N PRO A 101 -29.72 -0.39 1.34
CA PRO A 101 -29.94 -0.22 2.76
C PRO A 101 -30.74 -1.39 3.34
N TYR A 102 -30.40 -1.79 4.56
CA TYR A 102 -31.22 -2.72 5.31
C TYR A 102 -32.58 -2.10 5.60
N THR A 103 -33.65 -2.86 5.38
CA THR A 103 -35.00 -2.50 5.82
C THR A 103 -35.61 -3.69 6.54
N ARG A 104 -36.51 -3.43 7.50
CA ARG A 104 -37.22 -4.51 8.21
C ARG A 104 -38.06 -5.38 7.27
N GLU A 105 -38.57 -4.78 6.20
CA GLU A 105 -39.38 -5.48 5.20
C GLU A 105 -38.55 -6.46 4.38
N SER A 106 -37.37 -6.04 3.93
CA SER A 106 -36.48 -6.90 3.15
C SER A 106 -35.71 -7.89 4.03
N GLY A 107 -35.44 -7.54 5.28
CA GLY A 107 -34.63 -8.34 6.21
C GLY A 107 -33.17 -8.43 5.86
N TRP A 108 -32.66 -7.60 4.89
CA TRP A 108 -31.25 -7.60 4.51
C TRP A 108 -30.79 -6.28 3.92
N GLY A 109 -29.49 -6.05 4.01
CA GLY A 109 -28.81 -4.94 3.37
C GLY A 109 -27.40 -5.34 2.95
N MET A 110 -26.86 -4.65 1.93
CA MET A 110 -25.52 -4.96 1.40
C MET A 110 -24.89 -3.71 0.84
N THR A 111 -23.57 -3.59 0.98
CA THR A 111 -22.74 -2.59 0.32
C THR A 111 -21.64 -3.29 -0.47
N ILE A 112 -21.47 -2.89 -1.72
CA ILE A 112 -20.39 -3.30 -2.61
C ILE A 112 -19.59 -2.04 -2.94
N ALA A 113 -18.28 -2.05 -2.68
CA ALA A 113 -17.38 -0.97 -3.04
C ALA A 113 -16.19 -1.53 -3.81
N TYR A 114 -15.94 -0.96 -4.98
CA TYR A 114 -14.80 -1.30 -5.81
C TYR A 114 -13.98 -0.05 -6.09
N THR A 115 -12.66 -0.18 -5.95
CA THR A 115 -11.69 0.87 -6.26
C THR A 115 -10.66 0.34 -7.24
N HIS A 116 -10.51 1.02 -8.36
CA HIS A 116 -9.35 0.88 -9.23
C HIS A 116 -8.42 2.06 -8.99
N THR A 117 -7.14 1.79 -8.75
CA THR A 117 -6.11 2.80 -8.50
C THR A 117 -4.97 2.62 -9.47
N HIS A 118 -4.64 3.68 -10.23
CA HIS A 118 -3.42 3.77 -11.01
C HIS A 118 -2.56 4.89 -10.44
N ALA A 119 -1.57 4.51 -9.64
CA ALA A 119 -0.64 5.44 -9.01
C ALA A 119 0.77 5.25 -9.57
N THR A 120 1.40 6.35 -9.95
CA THR A 120 2.79 6.39 -10.43
C THR A 120 3.60 7.44 -9.69
N GLN A 121 4.87 7.20 -9.54
CA GLN A 121 5.81 8.14 -8.89
C GLN A 121 7.17 8.08 -9.55
N ASN A 122 7.94 9.16 -9.45
CA ASN A 122 9.30 9.24 -9.99
C ASN A 122 10.35 8.77 -8.99
N ARG A 123 10.02 7.82 -8.14
CA ARG A 123 10.94 7.34 -7.14
C ARG A 123 10.87 5.85 -6.94
N LEU A 124 12.01 5.25 -6.77
CA LEU A 124 12.19 3.80 -6.77
C LEU A 124 12.33 3.21 -5.38
N TYR A 125 13.12 3.83 -4.54
CA TYR A 125 13.55 3.28 -3.26
C TYR A 125 12.88 3.96 -2.09
N SER A 126 12.91 3.49 -0.92
CA SER A 126 12.21 3.89 0.30
C SER A 126 11.59 5.32 0.29
N ASP A 127 10.73 5.67 1.20
CA ASP A 127 9.98 6.93 1.13
C ASP A 127 10.79 8.21 1.40
N GLY A 128 12.07 8.09 1.75
CA GLY A 128 12.90 9.24 2.11
C GLY A 128 14.12 9.49 1.25
N TYR A 129 14.63 8.49 0.51
CA TYR A 129 15.97 8.55 -0.07
C TYR A 129 16.01 8.11 -1.52
N ALA A 130 16.85 8.77 -2.32
CA ALA A 130 17.15 8.45 -3.71
C ALA A 130 18.63 8.72 -3.99
N PHE A 131 19.47 7.70 -3.94
CA PHE A 131 20.91 7.84 -3.96
C PHE A 131 21.57 7.53 -5.30
N ASP A 132 20.87 6.84 -6.21
CA ASP A 132 21.47 6.41 -7.47
C ASP A 132 21.72 7.55 -8.44
N LEU A 133 20.71 8.39 -8.68
CA LEU A 133 20.79 9.47 -9.63
C LEU A 133 21.00 10.82 -8.92
N PRO A 134 21.70 11.76 -9.57
CA PRO A 134 22.00 13.06 -8.96
C PRO A 134 20.77 13.89 -8.60
N ARG A 135 19.69 13.75 -9.36
CA ARG A 135 18.48 14.51 -9.18
C ARG A 135 17.28 13.59 -9.18
N ILE A 136 16.36 13.81 -8.26
CA ILE A 136 15.14 13.00 -8.16
C ILE A 136 14.29 13.05 -9.44
N LYS A 137 14.31 14.13 -10.20
CA LYS A 137 13.60 14.28 -11.46
C LYS A 137 14.15 13.40 -12.59
N ASP A 138 15.36 12.89 -12.43
CA ASP A 138 15.99 11.99 -13.41
C ASP A 138 15.51 10.54 -13.24
N TYR A 139 14.83 10.23 -12.14
CA TYR A 139 14.23 8.92 -11.92
C TYR A 139 12.97 8.76 -12.77
N PRO A 140 12.83 7.62 -13.47
CA PRO A 140 11.67 7.37 -14.29
C PRO A 140 10.40 7.22 -13.43
N PHE A 141 9.24 7.54 -14.03
CA PHE A 141 7.96 7.24 -13.43
C PHE A 141 7.67 5.74 -13.51
N GLN A 142 7.19 5.19 -12.42
CA GLN A 142 6.82 3.80 -12.28
C GLN A 142 5.64 3.63 -11.34
N LEU A 143 5.06 2.43 -11.32
CA LEU A 143 3.94 2.13 -10.45
C LEU A 143 4.34 2.29 -8.98
N SER A 144 3.49 2.96 -8.22
CA SER A 144 3.65 3.13 -6.78
C SER A 144 3.23 1.85 -6.06
N SER A 145 4.01 1.45 -5.07
CA SER A 145 3.66 0.34 -4.17
C SER A 145 2.68 0.74 -3.05
N ALA A 146 2.24 2.00 -3.02
CA ALA A 146 1.43 2.54 -1.92
C ALA A 146 0.01 1.97 -1.85
N ALA A 147 -0.51 1.43 -2.96
CA ALA A 147 -1.87 0.90 -2.99
C ALA A 147 -2.02 -0.25 -3.99
N PRO A 148 -2.92 -1.21 -3.72
CA PRO A 148 -3.32 -2.21 -4.70
C PRO A 148 -4.03 -1.54 -5.88
N GLN A 149 -3.83 -2.10 -7.08
CA GLN A 149 -4.50 -1.57 -8.28
C GLN A 149 -6.01 -1.81 -8.26
N HIS A 150 -6.44 -2.93 -7.72
CA HIS A 150 -7.86 -3.28 -7.61
C HIS A 150 -8.17 -3.69 -6.17
N ARG A 151 -9.24 -3.12 -5.65
CA ARG A 151 -9.77 -3.46 -4.33
C ARG A 151 -11.28 -3.61 -4.40
N LEU A 152 -11.81 -4.73 -3.93
CA LEU A 152 -13.23 -5.00 -3.76
C LEU A 152 -13.53 -5.23 -2.30
N VAL A 153 -14.53 -4.53 -1.78
CA VAL A 153 -15.08 -4.75 -0.44
C VAL A 153 -16.57 -4.99 -0.57
N VAL A 154 -17.03 -6.07 0.01
CA VAL A 154 -18.47 -6.36 0.13
C VAL A 154 -18.80 -6.55 1.60
N THR A 155 -19.80 -5.85 2.07
CA THR A 155 -20.34 -6.03 3.42
C THR A 155 -21.85 -6.21 3.34
N GLY A 156 -22.41 -6.96 4.24
CA GLY A 156 -23.86 -7.13 4.28
C GLY A 156 -24.33 -7.79 5.55
N SER A 157 -25.64 -7.70 5.78
CA SER A 157 -26.31 -8.40 6.84
C SER A 157 -27.67 -8.89 6.40
N VAL A 158 -28.12 -9.97 7.00
CA VAL A 158 -29.43 -10.58 6.74
C VAL A 158 -30.02 -11.12 8.04
N ASP A 159 -31.32 -10.96 8.19
CA ASP A 159 -32.07 -11.60 9.24
C ASP A 159 -32.32 -13.08 8.87
N ALA A 160 -31.82 -13.95 9.73
CA ALA A 160 -32.01 -15.38 9.62
C ALA A 160 -33.16 -15.82 10.54
N PRO A 161 -33.67 -17.07 10.35
CA PRO A 161 -34.66 -17.62 11.26
C PRO A 161 -34.26 -17.55 12.74
N TRP A 162 -35.22 -17.61 13.63
CA TRP A 162 -35.07 -17.59 15.09
C TRP A 162 -34.53 -16.27 15.66
N GLY A 163 -34.66 -15.15 14.94
CA GLY A 163 -34.19 -13.84 15.40
C GLY A 163 -32.67 -13.72 15.45
N ILE A 164 -31.97 -14.46 14.60
CA ILE A 164 -30.53 -14.34 14.41
C ILE A 164 -30.28 -13.33 13.28
N THR A 165 -29.35 -12.41 13.47
CA THR A 165 -28.80 -11.57 12.39
C THR A 165 -27.42 -12.08 12.03
N VAL A 166 -27.23 -12.38 10.76
CA VAL A 166 -25.93 -12.77 10.20
C VAL A 166 -25.36 -11.59 9.41
N ALA A 167 -24.10 -11.25 9.65
CA ALA A 167 -23.38 -10.23 8.89
C ALA A 167 -22.09 -10.81 8.32
N GLY A 168 -21.63 -10.26 7.20
CA GLY A 168 -20.42 -10.70 6.55
C GLY A 168 -19.65 -9.55 5.92
N LYS A 169 -18.34 -9.75 5.79
CA LYS A 169 -17.42 -8.87 5.07
C LYS A 169 -16.50 -9.71 4.20
N LEU A 170 -16.34 -9.31 2.96
CA LEU A 170 -15.37 -9.83 2.03
C LEU A 170 -14.44 -8.69 1.59
N VAL A 171 -13.13 -8.92 1.63
CA VAL A 171 -12.13 -8.03 1.03
C VAL A 171 -11.28 -8.84 0.06
N LEU A 172 -11.14 -8.31 -1.16
CA LEU A 172 -10.25 -8.85 -2.19
C LEU A 172 -9.41 -7.70 -2.75
N GLU A 173 -8.09 -7.90 -2.80
CA GLU A 173 -7.17 -6.92 -3.37
C GLU A 173 -6.15 -7.62 -4.28
N THR A 174 -5.75 -6.93 -5.35
CA THR A 174 -4.57 -7.34 -6.11
C THR A 174 -3.30 -7.11 -5.28
N PRO A 175 -2.20 -7.79 -5.58
CA PRO A 175 -0.91 -7.44 -5.00
C PRO A 175 -0.56 -5.97 -5.30
N THR A 176 0.11 -5.32 -4.35
CA THR A 176 0.74 -4.03 -4.62
C THR A 176 1.92 -4.22 -5.57
N PRO A 177 2.21 -3.24 -6.43
CA PRO A 177 3.45 -3.25 -7.20
C PRO A 177 4.67 -3.33 -6.29
N VAL A 178 5.67 -4.08 -6.68
CA VAL A 178 6.94 -4.17 -5.95
C VAL A 178 8.08 -3.70 -6.82
N SER A 179 9.11 -3.15 -6.19
CA SER A 179 10.38 -2.80 -6.84
C SER A 179 11.37 -3.92 -6.63
N ALA A 180 12.19 -4.21 -7.63
CA ALA A 180 13.37 -5.03 -7.43
C ALA A 180 14.56 -4.13 -7.11
N ILE A 181 15.26 -4.45 -6.03
CA ILE A 181 16.48 -3.76 -5.64
C ILE A 181 17.66 -4.65 -6.02
N SER A 182 18.57 -4.11 -6.81
CA SER A 182 19.84 -4.75 -7.10
C SER A 182 20.97 -3.97 -6.48
N CYS A 183 21.61 -4.51 -5.48
CA CYS A 183 22.89 -3.95 -5.05
C CYS A 183 23.95 -4.29 -6.10
N CYS A 184 24.81 -3.36 -6.39
CA CYS A 184 26.08 -3.62 -7.06
C CYS A 184 26.08 -3.58 -8.60
N TYR A 185 24.97 -3.22 -9.25
CA TYR A 185 24.97 -2.79 -10.64
C TYR A 185 25.03 -1.28 -10.74
N LEU A 186 25.99 -0.79 -11.50
CA LEU A 186 26.16 0.64 -11.70
C LEU A 186 25.23 1.10 -12.83
N TYR A 187 24.31 1.99 -12.53
CA TYR A 187 23.68 2.77 -13.59
C TYR A 187 24.75 3.51 -14.40
N PRO A 188 24.57 3.65 -15.70
CA PRO A 188 25.35 4.61 -16.45
C PRO A 188 25.26 5.97 -15.75
N ASN A 189 26.38 6.55 -15.36
CA ASN A 189 26.50 7.81 -14.63
C ASN A 189 26.16 7.77 -13.11
N SER A 190 25.93 6.63 -12.51
CA SER A 190 25.97 6.49 -11.06
C SER A 190 27.35 6.00 -10.65
N VAL A 191 27.96 6.63 -9.70
CA VAL A 191 29.31 6.32 -9.28
C VAL A 191 29.30 5.61 -7.95
N GLY A 192 29.35 4.26 -8.01
CA GLY A 192 29.65 3.46 -6.83
C GLY A 192 28.54 3.33 -5.80
N VAL A 193 27.32 3.69 -6.13
CA VAL A 193 26.17 3.60 -5.20
C VAL A 193 25.38 2.33 -5.45
N GLN A 194 24.73 1.81 -4.43
CA GLN A 194 23.79 0.70 -4.55
C GLN A 194 22.65 1.10 -5.49
N HIS A 195 22.28 0.18 -6.39
CA HIS A 195 21.27 0.49 -7.38
C HIS A 195 19.95 -0.13 -7.05
N GLU A 196 19.00 0.69 -7.25
CA GLU A 196 17.66 0.25 -7.59
C GLU A 196 17.61 -0.03 -9.07
N THR A 197 17.27 -1.24 -9.48
CA THR A 197 16.88 -1.45 -10.85
C THR A 197 15.63 -0.64 -11.09
N SER A 198 15.58 0.12 -12.17
CA SER A 198 14.46 0.96 -12.55
C SER A 198 13.16 0.21 -12.84
N ALA A 199 13.14 -1.08 -12.68
CA ALA A 199 11.96 -1.89 -12.87
C ALA A 199 11.16 -2.01 -11.58
N ALA A 200 10.23 -1.10 -11.36
CA ALA A 200 9.06 -1.49 -10.63
C ALA A 200 8.38 -2.59 -11.45
N TRP A 201 8.36 -3.77 -10.93
CA TRP A 201 7.58 -4.85 -11.51
C TRP A 201 6.12 -4.44 -11.47
N PRO A 202 5.41 -4.36 -12.61
CA PRO A 202 4.10 -3.74 -12.68
C PRO A 202 3.06 -4.40 -11.76
N VAL A 203 3.14 -5.67 -11.56
CA VAL A 203 2.46 -6.46 -10.52
C VAL A 203 3.26 -7.73 -10.38
N VAL A 204 3.77 -8.00 -9.21
CA VAL A 204 4.23 -9.34 -8.92
C VAL A 204 3.00 -10.15 -8.59
N GLY A 205 2.79 -11.19 -9.33
CA GLY A 205 1.75 -12.16 -9.02
C GLY A 205 1.89 -12.63 -7.57
N VAL A 206 0.80 -13.09 -7.00
CA VAL A 206 0.86 -13.69 -5.66
C VAL A 206 1.90 -14.79 -5.66
N PRO A 207 2.72 -14.92 -4.63
CA PRO A 207 3.80 -15.87 -4.56
C PRO A 207 3.33 -17.30 -4.86
N LYS A 208 4.18 -18.04 -5.57
CA LYS A 208 3.92 -19.45 -5.92
C LYS A 208 3.55 -20.25 -4.67
N GLY A 209 2.46 -20.98 -4.73
CA GLY A 209 1.95 -21.79 -3.61
C GLY A 209 0.89 -21.11 -2.75
N SER A 210 0.59 -19.83 -2.96
CA SER A 210 -0.53 -19.17 -2.30
C SER A 210 -1.85 -19.68 -2.86
N LYS A 211 -2.83 -19.92 -1.96
CA LYS A 211 -4.18 -20.30 -2.34
C LYS A 211 -5.06 -19.07 -2.46
N PHE A 212 -5.95 -19.09 -3.43
CA PHE A 212 -6.87 -18.00 -3.72
C PHE A 212 -8.31 -18.42 -3.53
N LEU A 213 -9.17 -17.48 -3.18
CA LEU A 213 -10.59 -17.77 -3.05
C LEU A 213 -11.21 -18.28 -4.36
N ILE A 214 -10.81 -17.68 -5.48
CA ILE A 214 -11.35 -17.98 -6.81
C ILE A 214 -10.34 -18.75 -7.68
N GLY A 215 -9.14 -19.02 -7.15
CA GLY A 215 -8.03 -19.61 -7.88
C GLY A 215 -7.24 -18.58 -8.71
N GLY A 216 -5.97 -18.85 -8.91
CA GLY A 216 -5.06 -18.05 -9.70
C GLY A 216 -4.37 -16.90 -8.95
N PRO A 217 -3.42 -16.21 -9.59
CA PRO A 217 -2.52 -15.26 -8.96
C PRO A 217 -3.06 -13.81 -8.90
N ILE A 218 -4.37 -13.60 -8.89
CA ILE A 218 -4.97 -12.27 -9.00
C ILE A 218 -5.02 -11.54 -7.66
N PHE A 219 -5.21 -12.27 -6.54
CA PHE A 219 -5.45 -11.66 -5.24
C PHE A 219 -4.18 -11.63 -4.39
N GLY A 220 -3.82 -10.45 -3.93
CA GLY A 220 -2.75 -10.23 -2.94
C GLY A 220 -3.25 -10.30 -1.52
N TYR A 221 -4.46 -9.74 -1.28
CA TYR A 221 -5.13 -9.78 0.01
C TYR A 221 -6.54 -10.37 -0.13
N ARG A 222 -6.89 -11.24 0.79
CA ARG A 222 -8.20 -11.87 0.89
C ARG A 222 -8.60 -11.98 2.33
N ASP A 223 -9.81 -11.59 2.61
CA ASP A 223 -10.36 -11.70 3.95
C ASP A 223 -11.86 -11.94 3.90
N VAL A 224 -12.33 -12.86 4.71
CA VAL A 224 -13.76 -13.11 4.90
C VAL A 224 -14.02 -13.19 6.40
N ASP A 225 -14.78 -12.23 6.88
CA ASP A 225 -15.26 -12.19 8.25
C ASP A 225 -16.76 -12.49 8.27
N LEU A 226 -17.18 -13.26 9.24
CA LEU A 226 -18.59 -13.56 9.50
C LEU A 226 -18.95 -13.22 10.95
N GLN A 227 -20.17 -12.79 11.15
CA GLN A 227 -20.73 -12.51 12.46
C GLN A 227 -22.14 -13.10 12.55
N ALA A 228 -22.47 -13.66 13.68
CA ALA A 228 -23.84 -14.01 14.02
C ALA A 228 -24.20 -13.38 15.38
N SER A 229 -25.37 -12.76 15.46
CA SER A 229 -25.83 -12.16 16.69
C SER A 229 -27.31 -12.47 16.94
N LYS A 230 -27.69 -12.55 18.22
CA LYS A 230 -29.07 -12.72 18.64
C LYS A 230 -29.35 -11.93 19.90
N ASN A 231 -30.49 -11.27 19.94
CA ASN A 231 -31.00 -10.58 21.10
C ASN A 231 -32.00 -11.49 21.83
N PHE A 232 -31.87 -11.53 23.16
CA PHE A 232 -32.77 -12.22 24.06
C PHE A 232 -33.43 -11.18 24.97
N ASP A 233 -34.73 -11.03 24.88
CA ASP A 233 -35.49 -10.19 25.81
C ASP A 233 -35.68 -10.96 27.13
N LEU A 234 -35.08 -10.46 28.18
CA LEU A 234 -35.19 -11.04 29.54
C LEU A 234 -36.31 -10.41 30.36
N GLY A 235 -37.11 -9.53 29.76
CA GLY A 235 -38.18 -8.80 30.43
C GLY A 235 -37.67 -7.59 31.22
N ARG A 236 -38.59 -6.74 31.67
CA ARG A 236 -38.33 -5.51 32.44
C ARG A 236 -37.37 -4.51 31.72
N GLY A 237 -37.34 -4.53 30.40
CA GLY A 237 -36.46 -3.68 29.61
C GLY A 237 -35.01 -4.19 29.47
N ILE A 238 -34.71 -5.37 30.03
CA ILE A 238 -33.36 -5.98 29.94
C ILE A 238 -33.25 -6.81 28.67
N VAL A 239 -32.24 -6.50 27.85
CA VAL A 239 -31.92 -7.25 26.62
C VAL A 239 -30.51 -7.78 26.71
N LEU A 240 -30.33 -9.09 26.56
CA LEU A 240 -29.03 -9.75 26.40
C LEU A 240 -28.76 -9.95 24.91
N GLN A 241 -27.69 -9.37 24.39
CA GLN A 241 -27.19 -9.64 23.05
C GLN A 241 -26.01 -10.62 23.14
N LEU A 242 -26.13 -11.75 22.46
CA LEU A 242 -25.01 -12.64 22.21
C LEU A 242 -24.51 -12.46 20.77
N ARG A 243 -23.19 -12.37 20.61
CA ARG A 243 -22.52 -12.20 19.32
C ARG A 243 -21.33 -13.14 19.20
N VAL A 244 -21.21 -13.77 18.06
CA VAL A 244 -20.04 -14.58 17.67
C VAL A 244 -19.46 -13.98 16.41
N ASP A 245 -18.19 -13.61 16.46
CA ASP A 245 -17.40 -13.13 15.33
C ASP A 245 -16.41 -14.21 14.94
N ALA A 246 -16.31 -14.50 13.63
CA ALA A 246 -15.33 -15.38 13.02
C ALA A 246 -14.52 -14.54 12.01
N LEU A 247 -13.32 -14.12 12.40
CA LEU A 247 -12.43 -13.33 11.56
C LEU A 247 -11.56 -14.27 10.71
N ASN A 248 -11.34 -13.88 9.46
CA ASN A 248 -10.58 -14.66 8.47
C ASN A 248 -11.03 -16.15 8.47
N VAL A 249 -12.30 -16.36 8.27
CA VAL A 249 -12.97 -17.67 8.45
C VAL A 249 -12.32 -18.81 7.64
N PHE A 250 -11.74 -18.49 6.49
CA PHE A 250 -11.04 -19.45 5.63
C PHE A 250 -9.55 -19.60 6.00
N ASN A 251 -9.07 -18.86 7.01
CA ASN A 251 -7.68 -18.86 7.41
C ASN A 251 -6.72 -18.54 6.25
N PHE A 252 -7.06 -17.54 5.46
CA PHE A 252 -6.20 -17.09 4.37
C PHE A 252 -4.88 -16.55 4.92
N LYS A 253 -3.80 -16.92 4.26
CA LYS A 253 -2.49 -16.29 4.48
C LYS A 253 -2.34 -15.17 3.45
N ASN A 254 -2.26 -13.97 3.93
CA ASN A 254 -1.98 -12.78 3.13
C ASN A 254 -0.54 -12.34 3.42
N TYR A 255 0.14 -11.86 2.40
CA TYR A 255 1.54 -11.48 2.51
C TYR A 255 1.68 -9.98 2.26
N ALA A 256 2.36 -9.29 3.18
CA ALA A 256 2.54 -7.84 3.12
C ALA A 256 3.51 -7.44 2.01
N ASP A 257 4.54 -8.26 1.81
CA ASP A 257 5.62 -8.01 0.89
C ASP A 257 6.18 -9.30 0.30
N THR A 258 7.03 -9.13 -0.68
CA THR A 258 7.98 -10.14 -1.15
C THR A 258 9.40 -9.65 -0.88
N ILE A 259 10.35 -10.55 -0.83
CA ILE A 259 11.75 -10.17 -0.71
C ILE A 259 12.21 -9.64 -2.07
N ASP A 260 12.43 -8.34 -2.14
CA ASP A 260 12.72 -7.58 -3.33
C ASP A 260 14.22 -7.33 -3.57
N TYR A 261 15.06 -7.66 -2.59
CA TYR A 261 16.50 -7.45 -2.65
C TYR A 261 17.23 -8.50 -3.49
N TYR A 262 17.94 -8.03 -4.51
CA TYR A 262 18.79 -8.83 -5.38
C TYR A 262 20.19 -8.21 -5.46
N ASN A 263 21.24 -8.94 -5.12
CA ASN A 263 22.62 -8.42 -5.04
C ASN A 263 23.53 -8.83 -6.19
N GLY A 264 22.97 -9.12 -7.38
CA GLY A 264 23.74 -9.56 -8.54
C GLY A 264 24.22 -11.01 -8.46
N SER A 265 24.24 -11.60 -7.29
CA SER A 265 24.44 -13.02 -7.05
C SER A 265 23.10 -13.67 -6.74
N TYR A 266 23.03 -14.98 -6.91
CA TYR A 266 21.80 -15.71 -6.58
C TYR A 266 21.37 -15.45 -5.13
N GLN A 267 20.23 -14.80 -4.96
CA GLN A 267 19.54 -14.64 -3.67
C GLN A 267 18.44 -15.68 -3.57
N PRO A 268 18.60 -16.75 -2.76
CA PRO A 268 17.60 -17.80 -2.65
C PRO A 268 16.25 -17.31 -2.12
N GLN A 269 16.23 -16.14 -1.47
CA GLN A 269 15.04 -15.55 -0.88
C GLN A 269 14.36 -14.52 -1.80
N TYR A 270 15.00 -14.11 -2.89
CA TYR A 270 14.40 -13.16 -3.83
C TYR A 270 13.07 -13.69 -4.36
N ASN A 271 12.08 -12.81 -4.42
CA ASN A 271 10.71 -13.13 -4.84
C ASN A 271 10.01 -14.22 -4.01
N LYS A 272 10.47 -14.48 -2.80
CA LYS A 272 9.75 -15.28 -1.81
C LYS A 272 8.85 -14.40 -0.97
N VAL A 273 7.85 -15.03 -0.36
CA VAL A 273 6.97 -14.34 0.57
C VAL A 273 7.73 -13.80 1.76
N GLY A 274 7.48 -12.55 2.08
CA GLY A 274 7.93 -11.89 3.29
C GLY A 274 6.97 -12.11 4.46
N ASN A 275 6.56 -11.01 5.10
CA ASN A 275 5.74 -11.05 6.29
C ASN A 275 4.28 -11.40 6.01
N ILE A 276 3.64 -12.11 6.92
CA ILE A 276 2.18 -12.34 6.87
C ILE A 276 1.47 -11.10 7.41
N MET A 277 0.47 -10.64 6.66
CA MET A 277 -0.39 -9.52 6.97
C MET A 277 -1.79 -10.00 7.37
N GLY A 278 -2.40 -9.28 8.29
CA GLY A 278 -3.74 -9.60 8.80
C GLY A 278 -3.72 -10.58 9.98
N VAL A 279 -4.90 -10.90 10.46
CA VAL A 279 -5.07 -11.81 11.60
C VAL A 279 -5.25 -13.25 11.11
N PRO A 280 -4.77 -14.25 11.84
CA PRO A 280 -5.16 -15.64 11.60
C PRO A 280 -6.65 -15.81 11.90
N ARG A 281 -7.23 -16.93 11.48
CA ARG A 281 -8.62 -17.24 11.85
C ARG A 281 -8.81 -17.16 13.37
N THR A 282 -9.68 -16.27 13.76
CA THR A 282 -9.93 -15.91 15.16
C THR A 282 -11.42 -15.94 15.43
N TYR A 283 -11.81 -16.48 16.56
CA TYR A 283 -13.18 -16.47 17.03
C TYR A 283 -13.29 -15.59 18.28
N LYS A 284 -14.30 -14.75 18.33
CA LYS A 284 -14.61 -13.90 19.48
C LYS A 284 -16.07 -14.08 19.84
N ILE A 285 -16.34 -14.27 21.13
CA ILE A 285 -17.70 -14.31 21.67
C ILE A 285 -17.88 -13.07 22.55
N THR A 286 -18.97 -12.39 22.35
CA THR A 286 -19.33 -11.17 23.12
C THR A 286 -20.74 -11.34 23.67
N ALA A 287 -20.91 -10.96 24.93
CA ALA A 287 -22.20 -10.85 25.59
C ALA A 287 -22.37 -9.41 26.09
N ASP A 288 -23.36 -8.72 25.55
CA ASP A 288 -23.71 -7.36 25.92
C ASP A 288 -25.08 -7.33 26.58
N MET A 289 -25.19 -6.67 27.74
CA MET A 289 -26.45 -6.51 28.44
C MET A 289 -26.86 -5.04 28.49
N LYS A 290 -28.07 -4.76 28.05
CA LYS A 290 -28.68 -3.42 28.07
C LYS A 290 -29.82 -3.41 29.06
N PHE A 291 -29.87 -2.34 29.85
CA PHE A 291 -30.88 -2.10 30.89
C PHE A 291 -31.79 -0.93 30.55
#